data_1b54b63e6c25b230c1a3175669a6c67c
#
_entry.id   1b54b63e6c25b230c1a3175669a6c67c
#
_cell.length_a   1.000
_cell.length_b   1.000
_cell.length_c   1.000
_cell.angle_alpha   90.00
_cell.angle_beta   90.00
_cell.angle_gamma   90.00
#
_symmetry.space_group_name_H-M   'P 1'
#
loop_
_entity.id
_entity.type
_entity.pdbx_description
1 polymer ?
#
loop_
_entity_poly.entity_id
_entity_poly.type
_entity_poly.pdbx_seq_one_letter_code
_entity_poly.pdbx_strand_id
1 'polypeptide(L)'
;MDCHKEKLNEFQKKYVHSPMSKRECEACHLRHGKIAVLSLREREERRLCYTCHSQMGLNMDKMANVHTALKQGMCVPCHNPHASENKSLLKKTGSEQCFTCHKQATFMRAKRHKPLADGCLTCHSAHGSPYKDNLRKQEVELCQSCHNFTANNFRKAHKDYPVQKGKCTGCHTPHSSTNDKLLRESVHAPLNLGQCASCHKPVTDPNALGVIALDGKLCYTCHKK
;
A
#
# COMPACT_ATOMS: atom_id res chain seq x y z
N MET A 1 27.64 23.43 -22.82
CA MET A 1 27.57 22.15 -22.09
C MET A 1 28.90 21.70 -21.48
N ASP A 2 29.95 22.43 -21.69
CA ASP A 2 31.29 22.00 -21.22
C ASP A 2 31.46 22.04 -19.69
N CYS A 3 30.72 22.87 -19.00
CA CYS A 3 30.82 23.03 -17.54
C CYS A 3 30.26 21.86 -16.72
N HIS A 4 29.51 20.92 -17.32
CA HIS A 4 28.87 19.81 -16.63
C HIS A 4 29.23 18.42 -17.18
N LYS A 5 30.38 18.30 -17.85
CA LYS A 5 30.82 17.04 -18.46
C LYS A 5 30.91 15.89 -17.45
N GLU A 6 31.46 16.15 -16.27
CA GLU A 6 31.59 15.14 -15.22
C GLU A 6 30.22 14.67 -14.70
N LYS A 7 29.23 15.59 -14.59
CA LYS A 7 27.90 15.28 -14.16
C LYS A 7 27.14 14.41 -15.17
N LEU A 8 27.42 14.53 -16.46
CA LEU A 8 26.77 13.72 -17.49
C LEU A 8 27.02 12.21 -17.30
N ASN A 9 28.20 11.84 -16.81
CA ASN A 9 28.53 10.44 -16.53
C ASN A 9 27.73 9.86 -15.39
N GLU A 10 27.33 10.68 -14.40
CA GLU A 10 26.47 10.25 -13.30
C GLU A 10 25.07 9.83 -13.77
N PHE A 11 24.65 10.28 -14.94
CA PHE A 11 23.34 10.01 -15.53
C PHE A 11 23.34 8.89 -16.57
N GLN A 12 24.49 8.27 -16.84
CA GLN A 12 24.59 7.09 -17.72
C GLN A 12 24.19 5.84 -16.97
N LYS A 13 22.88 5.60 -16.90
CA LYS A 13 22.28 4.46 -16.24
C LYS A 13 21.34 3.72 -17.21
N LYS A 14 20.90 2.53 -16.81
CA LYS A 14 20.06 1.66 -17.64
C LYS A 14 18.77 2.35 -18.11
N TYR A 15 18.16 3.16 -17.26
CA TYR A 15 16.95 3.92 -17.57
C TYR A 15 17.23 5.41 -17.42
N VAL A 16 17.13 6.14 -18.51
CA VAL A 16 17.37 7.58 -18.57
C VAL A 16 16.06 8.28 -18.85
N HIS A 17 15.76 9.34 -18.10
CA HIS A 17 14.58 10.16 -18.34
C HIS A 17 14.64 10.83 -19.69
N SER A 18 13.54 10.88 -20.44
CA SER A 18 13.52 11.39 -21.83
C SER A 18 14.15 12.78 -21.99
N PRO A 19 13.86 13.81 -21.17
CA PRO A 19 14.53 15.10 -21.26
C PRO A 19 16.06 15.00 -21.09
N MET A 20 16.51 14.09 -20.21
CA MET A 20 17.96 13.88 -20.02
C MET A 20 18.62 13.23 -21.22
N SER A 21 18.00 12.23 -21.83
CA SER A 21 18.52 11.56 -23.02
C SER A 21 18.64 12.53 -24.21
N LYS A 22 17.74 13.50 -24.29
CA LYS A 22 17.75 14.57 -25.30
C LYS A 22 18.60 15.79 -24.92
N ARG A 23 19.19 15.79 -23.71
CA ARG A 23 19.95 16.92 -23.14
C ARG A 23 19.12 18.21 -22.99
N GLU A 24 17.82 18.06 -22.77
CA GLU A 24 16.85 19.16 -22.57
C GLU A 24 16.86 19.59 -21.09
N CYS A 25 17.99 19.99 -20.54
CA CYS A 25 18.14 20.35 -19.12
C CYS A 25 17.21 21.49 -18.71
N GLU A 26 16.97 22.43 -19.63
CA GLU A 26 16.10 23.59 -19.41
C GLU A 26 14.60 23.24 -19.43
N ALA A 27 14.23 22.02 -19.76
CA ALA A 27 12.85 21.56 -19.55
C ALA A 27 12.46 21.62 -18.06
N CYS A 28 13.44 21.43 -17.18
CA CYS A 28 13.22 21.43 -15.72
C CYS A 28 14.01 22.52 -14.99
N HIS A 29 15.20 22.88 -15.48
CA HIS A 29 16.10 23.82 -14.83
C HIS A 29 16.10 25.19 -15.49
N LEU A 30 16.27 26.24 -14.69
CA LEU A 30 16.59 27.57 -15.18
C LEU A 30 18.07 27.63 -15.56
N ARG A 31 18.42 28.43 -16.58
CA ARG A 31 19.83 28.78 -16.86
C ARG A 31 20.43 29.46 -15.65
N HIS A 32 21.74 29.30 -15.49
CA HIS A 32 22.47 29.86 -14.37
C HIS A 32 22.14 31.32 -14.14
N GLY A 33 21.56 31.61 -13.00
CA GLY A 33 21.45 32.91 -12.38
C GLY A 33 22.38 32.95 -11.16
N LYS A 34 22.43 34.06 -10.47
CA LYS A 34 23.33 34.32 -9.34
C LYS A 34 23.15 33.42 -8.11
N ILE A 35 22.18 32.50 -8.08
CA ILE A 35 21.87 31.65 -6.93
C ILE A 35 21.76 30.18 -7.36
N ALA A 36 22.62 29.47 -6.77
CA ALA A 36 23.03 28.11 -6.82
C ALA A 36 21.94 27.01 -6.75
N VAL A 37 22.42 25.81 -7.06
CA VAL A 37 21.97 24.51 -6.56
C VAL A 37 20.47 24.29 -6.73
N LEU A 38 20.07 23.67 -7.87
CA LEU A 38 18.70 23.26 -8.17
C LEU A 38 17.73 24.40 -8.56
N SER A 39 18.16 25.35 -9.40
CA SER A 39 17.22 26.30 -10.00
C SER A 39 16.21 25.57 -10.86
N LEU A 40 15.08 25.16 -10.29
CA LEU A 40 13.97 24.55 -10.99
C LEU A 40 13.03 25.64 -11.55
N ARG A 41 12.42 25.37 -12.70
CA ARG A 41 11.44 26.27 -13.33
C ARG A 41 10.17 26.44 -12.48
N GLU A 42 9.85 25.43 -11.68
CA GLU A 42 8.74 25.42 -10.75
C GLU A 42 9.24 25.11 -9.34
N ARG A 43 8.76 25.84 -8.33
CA ARG A 43 9.12 25.61 -6.94
C ARG A 43 8.50 24.33 -6.37
N GLU A 44 7.28 24.04 -6.81
CA GLU A 44 6.56 22.85 -6.40
C GLU A 44 6.92 21.71 -7.36
N GLU A 45 7.55 20.67 -6.85
CA GLU A 45 7.96 19.49 -7.60
C GLU A 45 6.81 18.88 -8.42
N ARG A 46 5.62 18.77 -7.83
CA ARG A 46 4.43 18.26 -8.51
C ARG A 46 4.09 19.08 -9.76
N ARG A 47 4.12 20.40 -9.68
CA ARG A 47 3.81 21.27 -10.81
C ARG A 47 4.82 21.09 -11.92
N LEU A 48 6.11 21.00 -11.57
CA LEU A 48 7.16 20.75 -12.54
C LEU A 48 6.93 19.42 -13.29
N CYS A 49 6.68 18.35 -12.57
CA CYS A 49 6.45 17.03 -13.18
C CYS A 49 5.20 17.01 -14.07
N TYR A 50 4.12 17.67 -13.62
CA TYR A 50 2.84 17.68 -14.35
C TYR A 50 2.85 18.51 -15.62
N THR A 51 3.86 19.33 -15.88
CA THR A 51 4.02 19.99 -17.20
C THR A 51 4.07 18.98 -18.34
N CYS A 52 4.60 17.77 -18.07
CA CYS A 52 4.65 16.67 -19.04
C CYS A 52 3.80 15.46 -18.61
N HIS A 53 3.69 15.20 -17.30
CA HIS A 53 2.93 14.09 -16.74
C HIS A 53 1.50 14.50 -16.32
N SER A 54 0.83 15.33 -17.11
CA SER A 54 -0.50 15.89 -16.84
C SER A 54 -1.57 14.82 -16.58
N GLN A 55 -1.53 13.70 -17.31
CA GLN A 55 -2.49 12.61 -17.14
C GLN A 55 -2.40 11.97 -15.75
N MET A 56 -1.21 11.91 -15.15
CA MET A 56 -1.06 11.45 -13.78
C MET A 56 -1.77 12.37 -12.78
N GLY A 57 -1.65 13.69 -12.98
CA GLY A 57 -2.37 14.67 -12.16
C GLY A 57 -3.88 14.47 -12.22
N LEU A 58 -4.43 14.43 -13.44
CA LEU A 58 -5.86 14.21 -13.67
C LEU A 58 -6.38 12.88 -13.08
N ASN A 59 -5.57 11.83 -13.13
CA ASN A 59 -5.93 10.54 -12.56
C ASN A 59 -5.95 10.60 -11.03
N MET A 60 -4.99 11.30 -10.41
CA MET A 60 -4.92 11.44 -8.96
C MET A 60 -6.10 12.24 -8.39
N ASP A 61 -6.53 13.28 -9.07
CA ASP A 61 -7.69 14.09 -8.65
C ASP A 61 -9.00 13.27 -8.61
N LYS A 62 -9.05 12.17 -9.36
CA LYS A 62 -10.19 11.24 -9.41
C LYS A 62 -10.07 10.09 -8.40
N MET A 63 -8.96 9.94 -7.70
CA MET A 63 -8.75 8.85 -6.74
C MET A 63 -9.25 9.23 -5.36
N ALA A 64 -10.10 8.39 -4.77
CA ALA A 64 -10.56 8.59 -3.39
C ALA A 64 -9.43 8.47 -2.37
N ASN A 65 -8.43 7.66 -2.65
CA ASN A 65 -7.27 7.46 -1.80
C ASN A 65 -6.00 7.72 -2.62
N VAL A 66 -5.26 8.76 -2.27
CA VAL A 66 -3.98 9.12 -2.85
C VAL A 66 -2.89 8.87 -1.81
N HIS A 67 -1.77 8.30 -2.21
CA HIS A 67 -0.64 8.07 -1.31
C HIS A 67 -0.15 9.40 -0.70
N THR A 68 0.14 9.41 0.59
CA THR A 68 0.45 10.64 1.35
C THR A 68 1.61 11.42 0.75
N ALA A 69 2.67 10.76 0.30
CA ALA A 69 3.80 11.42 -0.36
C ALA A 69 3.35 12.23 -1.59
N LEU A 70 2.41 11.71 -2.37
CA LEU A 70 1.89 12.39 -3.56
C LEU A 70 0.90 13.51 -3.21
N LYS A 71 0.11 13.35 -2.13
CA LYS A 71 -0.70 14.47 -1.60
C LYS A 71 0.17 15.66 -1.23
N GLN A 72 1.37 15.40 -0.72
CA GLN A 72 2.38 16.41 -0.39
C GLN A 72 3.18 16.90 -1.60
N GLY A 73 2.89 16.38 -2.79
CA GLY A 73 3.55 16.77 -4.03
C GLY A 73 4.94 16.18 -4.25
N MET A 74 5.32 15.15 -3.50
CA MET A 74 6.65 14.55 -3.53
C MET A 74 6.73 13.40 -4.55
N CYS A 75 7.53 13.54 -5.58
CA CYS A 75 7.85 12.51 -6.59
C CYS A 75 9.26 11.96 -6.40
N VAL A 76 10.23 12.82 -6.12
CA VAL A 76 11.65 12.45 -6.02
C VAL A 76 12.05 11.59 -4.81
N PRO A 77 11.29 11.45 -3.71
CA PRO A 77 11.61 10.42 -2.73
C PRO A 77 11.64 9.00 -3.30
N CYS A 78 10.81 8.72 -4.31
CA CYS A 78 10.73 7.42 -4.97
C CYS A 78 11.46 7.39 -6.32
N HIS A 79 11.38 8.47 -7.10
CA HIS A 79 11.93 8.55 -8.44
C HIS A 79 13.20 9.39 -8.50
N ASN A 80 14.13 9.00 -9.38
CA ASN A 80 15.23 9.85 -9.77
C ASN A 80 14.85 10.55 -11.09
N PRO A 81 14.75 11.90 -11.12
CA PRO A 81 14.28 12.61 -12.30
C PRO A 81 15.26 12.59 -13.47
N HIS A 82 16.49 12.12 -13.28
CA HIS A 82 17.51 12.07 -14.32
C HIS A 82 17.69 10.69 -14.90
N ALA A 83 18.16 9.73 -14.11
CA ALA A 83 18.43 8.37 -14.54
C ALA A 83 18.45 7.40 -13.36
N SER A 84 18.20 6.12 -13.60
CA SER A 84 18.21 5.07 -12.59
C SER A 84 18.61 3.72 -13.20
N GLU A 85 19.14 2.84 -12.38
CA GLU A 85 19.31 1.43 -12.73
C GLU A 85 17.97 0.67 -12.70
N ASN A 86 16.94 1.26 -12.13
CA ASN A 86 15.65 0.62 -11.92
C ASN A 86 14.59 1.16 -12.87
N LYS A 87 13.70 0.25 -13.33
CA LYS A 87 12.56 0.61 -14.17
C LYS A 87 11.73 1.72 -13.52
N SER A 88 11.10 2.54 -14.36
CA SER A 88 10.31 3.71 -13.94
C SER A 88 11.12 4.73 -13.13
N LEU A 89 12.44 4.75 -13.31
CA LEU A 89 13.36 5.64 -12.62
C LEU A 89 13.30 5.54 -11.09
N LEU A 90 12.91 4.40 -10.55
CA LEU A 90 12.87 4.19 -9.10
C LEU A 90 14.27 4.23 -8.50
N LYS A 91 14.41 4.82 -7.32
CA LYS A 91 15.68 4.88 -6.58
C LYS A 91 16.08 3.52 -6.02
N LYS A 92 15.08 2.70 -5.65
CA LYS A 92 15.28 1.33 -5.17
C LYS A 92 14.29 0.37 -5.83
N THR A 93 14.54 -0.92 -5.75
CA THR A 93 13.67 -1.96 -6.32
C THR A 93 12.70 -2.54 -5.30
N GLY A 94 11.57 -3.03 -5.79
CA GLY A 94 10.62 -3.83 -5.00
C GLY A 94 10.20 -3.16 -3.70
N SER A 95 10.14 -3.95 -2.65
CA SER A 95 9.72 -3.50 -1.32
C SER A 95 10.71 -2.56 -0.63
N GLU A 96 11.99 -2.57 -1.03
CA GLU A 96 13.01 -1.67 -0.46
C GLU A 96 12.66 -0.19 -0.69
N GLN A 97 12.03 0.11 -1.83
CA GLN A 97 11.55 1.47 -2.10
C GLN A 97 10.51 1.90 -1.05
N CYS A 98 9.63 1.01 -0.66
CA CYS A 98 8.60 1.29 0.33
C CYS A 98 9.18 1.43 1.74
N PHE A 99 10.17 0.61 2.08
CA PHE A 99 10.82 0.62 3.40
C PHE A 99 11.69 1.85 3.67
N THR A 100 11.87 2.72 2.72
CA THR A 100 12.48 4.03 2.97
C THR A 100 11.66 4.89 3.95
N CYS A 101 10.35 4.65 4.01
CA CYS A 101 9.40 5.36 4.89
C CYS A 101 8.57 4.41 5.75
N HIS A 102 8.20 3.23 5.23
CA HIS A 102 7.43 2.24 5.95
C HIS A 102 8.33 1.36 6.82
N LYS A 103 7.98 1.23 8.09
CA LYS A 103 8.78 0.48 9.07
C LYS A 103 8.79 -1.02 8.74
N GLN A 104 9.89 -1.52 8.19
CA GLN A 104 10.05 -2.90 7.73
C GLN A 104 9.66 -3.95 8.76
N ALA A 105 10.00 -3.73 10.04
CA ALA A 105 9.71 -4.68 11.12
C ALA A 105 8.22 -5.06 11.24
N THR A 106 7.31 -4.16 10.85
CA THR A 106 5.86 -4.45 10.89
C THR A 106 5.42 -5.47 9.85
N PHE A 107 6.25 -5.73 8.85
CA PHE A 107 6.00 -6.68 7.75
C PHE A 107 6.80 -7.98 7.89
N MET A 108 7.74 -8.04 8.83
CA MET A 108 8.72 -9.13 8.95
C MET A 108 8.60 -9.90 10.27
N ARG A 109 7.37 -10.04 10.80
CA ARG A 109 7.10 -10.84 11.99
C ARG A 109 7.23 -12.34 11.71
N ALA A 110 7.12 -13.18 12.74
CA ALA A 110 7.36 -14.63 12.67
C ALA A 110 6.50 -15.32 11.61
N LYS A 111 5.24 -14.97 11.49
CA LYS A 111 4.30 -15.50 10.48
C LYS A 111 4.10 -14.45 9.40
N ARG A 112 4.53 -14.70 8.18
CA ARG A 112 4.42 -13.78 7.05
C ARG A 112 3.42 -14.29 6.03
N HIS A 113 2.64 -13.39 5.47
CA HIS A 113 1.77 -13.70 4.35
C HIS A 113 2.61 -13.95 3.09
N LYS A 114 2.42 -15.09 2.44
CA LYS A 114 3.26 -15.51 1.30
C LYS A 114 3.41 -14.45 0.21
N PRO A 115 2.32 -13.75 -0.24
CA PRO A 115 2.43 -12.74 -1.29
C PRO A 115 3.32 -11.55 -0.98
N LEU A 116 3.76 -11.37 0.27
CA LEU A 116 4.78 -10.35 0.58
C LEU A 116 6.11 -10.60 -0.13
N ALA A 117 6.41 -11.85 -0.49
CA ALA A 117 7.60 -12.19 -1.26
C ALA A 117 7.55 -11.61 -2.68
N ASP A 118 6.35 -11.45 -3.24
CA ASP A 118 6.11 -10.89 -4.57
C ASP A 118 6.09 -9.35 -4.57
N GLY A 119 6.17 -8.75 -3.37
CA GLY A 119 6.26 -7.31 -3.14
C GLY A 119 4.93 -6.61 -2.86
N CYS A 120 5.05 -5.38 -2.38
CA CYS A 120 3.91 -4.58 -1.91
C CYS A 120 2.88 -4.29 -3.02
N LEU A 121 3.35 -4.13 -4.26
CA LEU A 121 2.51 -3.77 -5.40
C LEU A 121 1.65 -4.93 -5.93
N THR A 122 1.78 -6.11 -5.38
CA THR A 122 0.86 -7.23 -5.62
C THR A 122 -0.55 -6.85 -5.15
N CYS A 123 -0.65 -6.15 -4.03
CA CYS A 123 -1.92 -5.77 -3.41
C CYS A 123 -2.20 -4.26 -3.47
N HIS A 124 -1.17 -3.43 -3.46
CA HIS A 124 -1.29 -1.97 -3.39
C HIS A 124 -0.95 -1.27 -4.70
N SER A 125 -1.52 -0.08 -4.88
CA SER A 125 -1.11 0.90 -5.90
C SER A 125 -0.22 1.96 -5.25
N ALA A 126 0.96 2.20 -5.82
CA ALA A 126 1.94 3.11 -5.25
C ALA A 126 1.49 4.58 -5.23
N HIS A 127 0.67 4.98 -6.18
CA HIS A 127 0.26 6.37 -6.34
C HIS A 127 -1.09 6.67 -5.68
N GLY A 128 -2.01 5.74 -5.73
CA GLY A 128 -3.34 5.86 -5.17
C GLY A 128 -4.32 4.90 -5.83
N SER A 129 -5.51 4.82 -5.29
CA SER A 129 -6.60 3.99 -5.83
C SER A 129 -7.97 4.47 -5.35
N PRO A 130 -9.07 3.95 -5.93
CA PRO A 130 -10.41 4.17 -5.40
C PRO A 130 -10.64 3.52 -4.03
N TYR A 131 -9.81 2.54 -3.64
CA TYR A 131 -10.01 1.70 -2.47
C TYR A 131 -9.13 2.14 -1.29
N LYS A 132 -9.65 1.93 -0.07
CA LYS A 132 -8.93 2.23 1.16
C LYS A 132 -7.54 1.59 1.18
N ASP A 133 -6.58 2.25 1.85
CA ASP A 133 -5.20 1.80 1.99
C ASP A 133 -4.50 1.59 0.63
N ASN A 134 -4.95 2.28 -0.41
CA ASN A 134 -4.45 2.17 -1.78
C ASN A 134 -4.46 0.73 -2.32
N LEU A 135 -5.43 -0.08 -1.95
CA LEU A 135 -5.59 -1.43 -2.48
C LEU A 135 -5.94 -1.38 -3.99
N ARG A 136 -5.50 -2.39 -4.74
CA ARG A 136 -5.79 -2.52 -6.17
C ARG A 136 -7.23 -2.93 -6.48
N LYS A 137 -7.89 -3.55 -5.49
CA LYS A 137 -9.29 -3.97 -5.53
C LYS A 137 -9.93 -3.73 -4.17
N GLN A 138 -11.24 -3.85 -4.09
CA GLN A 138 -11.95 -3.88 -2.82
C GLN A 138 -11.44 -5.05 -1.97
N GLU A 139 -11.35 -4.90 -0.65
CA GLU A 139 -10.66 -5.83 0.27
C GLU A 139 -11.06 -7.29 0.05
N VAL A 140 -12.35 -7.59 0.10
CA VAL A 140 -12.84 -8.98 -0.03
C VAL A 140 -12.52 -9.55 -1.41
N GLU A 141 -12.72 -8.77 -2.46
CA GLU A 141 -12.41 -9.14 -3.84
C GLU A 141 -10.89 -9.39 -4.03
N LEU A 142 -10.05 -8.57 -3.40
CA LEU A 142 -8.62 -8.75 -3.42
C LEU A 142 -8.21 -10.07 -2.76
N CYS A 143 -8.75 -10.36 -1.58
CA CYS A 143 -8.47 -11.61 -0.88
C CYS A 143 -8.96 -12.82 -1.68
N GLN A 144 -10.17 -12.73 -2.27
CA GLN A 144 -10.77 -13.78 -3.07
C GLN A 144 -9.98 -14.13 -4.33
N SER A 145 -9.16 -13.21 -4.83
CA SER A 145 -8.33 -13.49 -6.00
C SER A 145 -7.35 -14.67 -5.80
N CYS A 146 -7.06 -15.03 -4.53
CA CYS A 146 -6.20 -16.14 -4.16
C CYS A 146 -6.86 -17.12 -3.18
N HIS A 147 -7.79 -16.66 -2.34
CA HIS A 147 -8.48 -17.49 -1.35
C HIS A 147 -9.85 -17.95 -1.84
N ASN A 148 -10.02 -19.25 -1.99
CA ASN A 148 -11.32 -19.82 -2.35
C ASN A 148 -12.22 -19.92 -1.11
N PHE A 149 -13.20 -19.04 -1.00
CA PHE A 149 -14.12 -18.96 0.14
C PHE A 149 -15.15 -20.10 0.20
N THR A 150 -15.33 -20.85 -0.89
CA THR A 150 -16.21 -22.01 -0.95
C THR A 150 -15.51 -23.32 -0.62
N ALA A 151 -14.18 -23.31 -0.53
CA ALA A 151 -13.39 -24.50 -0.23
C ALA A 151 -13.68 -25.01 1.20
N ASN A 152 -13.77 -26.34 1.35
CA ASN A 152 -14.09 -26.96 2.64
C ASN A 152 -13.15 -26.59 3.77
N ASN A 153 -11.85 -26.45 3.48
CA ASN A 153 -10.84 -26.05 4.47
C ASN A 153 -11.10 -24.60 4.95
N PHE A 154 -11.46 -23.69 4.04
CA PHE A 154 -11.80 -22.32 4.39
C PHE A 154 -13.06 -22.26 5.25
N ARG A 155 -14.13 -22.94 4.82
CA ARG A 155 -15.40 -23.02 5.55
C ARG A 155 -15.23 -23.62 6.96
N LYS A 156 -14.53 -24.75 7.08
CA LYS A 156 -14.22 -25.35 8.38
C LYS A 156 -13.43 -24.44 9.30
N ALA A 157 -12.44 -23.71 8.77
CA ALA A 157 -11.63 -22.78 9.54
C ALA A 157 -12.48 -21.62 10.13
N HIS A 158 -13.54 -21.22 9.43
CA HIS A 158 -14.45 -20.15 9.84
C HIS A 158 -15.81 -20.68 10.37
N LYS A 159 -15.90 -21.98 10.69
CA LYS A 159 -17.12 -22.60 11.26
C LYS A 159 -18.38 -22.32 10.42
N ASP A 160 -18.24 -22.32 9.10
CA ASP A 160 -19.28 -22.00 8.12
C ASP A 160 -19.92 -20.61 8.22
N TYR A 161 -19.37 -19.71 9.04
CA TYR A 161 -19.82 -18.31 9.08
C TYR A 161 -19.55 -17.61 7.74
N PRO A 162 -20.46 -16.74 7.28
CA PRO A 162 -20.33 -16.02 6.00
C PRO A 162 -19.34 -14.84 6.12
N VAL A 163 -18.09 -15.13 6.51
CA VAL A 163 -17.04 -14.13 6.81
C VAL A 163 -16.69 -13.25 5.62
N GLN A 164 -16.98 -13.68 4.39
CA GLN A 164 -16.84 -12.87 3.17
C GLN A 164 -17.79 -11.66 3.13
N LYS A 165 -18.83 -11.63 3.96
CA LYS A 165 -19.70 -10.46 4.14
C LYS A 165 -19.13 -9.43 5.12
N GLY A 166 -18.06 -9.78 5.83
CA GLY A 166 -17.37 -8.93 6.78
C GLY A 166 -16.05 -8.38 6.22
N LYS A 167 -15.20 -7.93 7.13
CA LYS A 167 -13.84 -7.46 6.82
C LYS A 167 -12.83 -8.50 7.26
N CYS A 168 -12.06 -9.05 6.33
CA CYS A 168 -11.01 -10.02 6.63
C CYS A 168 -9.97 -9.44 7.59
N THR A 169 -9.60 -8.17 7.37
CA THR A 169 -8.65 -7.42 8.21
C THR A 169 -9.20 -7.05 9.59
N GLY A 170 -10.47 -7.33 9.87
CA GLY A 170 -11.03 -7.24 11.23
C GLY A 170 -10.38 -8.24 12.19
N CYS A 171 -10.06 -9.44 11.70
CA CYS A 171 -9.47 -10.53 12.47
C CYS A 171 -8.04 -10.84 12.05
N HIS A 172 -7.70 -10.71 10.77
CA HIS A 172 -6.40 -11.03 10.20
C HIS A 172 -5.55 -9.80 9.93
N THR A 173 -4.23 -9.92 10.06
CA THR A 173 -3.29 -8.94 9.50
C THR A 173 -2.85 -9.44 8.11
N PRO A 174 -3.01 -8.63 7.05
CA PRO A 174 -2.69 -9.11 5.70
C PRO A 174 -1.19 -9.18 5.42
N HIS A 175 -0.34 -8.71 6.32
CA HIS A 175 1.10 -8.64 6.12
C HIS A 175 1.83 -9.72 6.93
N SER A 176 1.89 -9.56 8.24
CA SER A 176 2.58 -10.50 9.13
C SER A 176 2.04 -10.43 10.55
N SER A 177 2.20 -11.50 11.32
CA SER A 177 1.76 -11.61 12.70
C SER A 177 2.73 -12.47 13.51
N THR A 178 2.67 -12.40 14.83
CA THR A 178 3.25 -13.39 15.72
C THR A 178 2.33 -14.59 15.89
N ASN A 179 1.02 -14.39 15.65
CA ASN A 179 -0.01 -15.40 15.79
C ASN A 179 -0.18 -16.26 14.53
N ASP A 180 -0.58 -17.51 14.71
CA ASP A 180 -0.90 -18.39 13.61
C ASP A 180 -2.06 -17.85 12.76
N LYS A 181 -2.09 -18.29 11.49
CA LYS A 181 -3.11 -17.88 10.50
C LYS A 181 -3.22 -16.37 10.33
N LEU A 182 -2.17 -15.64 10.66
CA LEU A 182 -2.10 -14.18 10.57
C LEU A 182 -3.18 -13.48 11.41
N LEU A 183 -3.60 -14.04 12.52
CA LEU A 183 -4.50 -13.34 13.43
C LEU A 183 -3.82 -12.08 13.98
N ARG A 184 -4.61 -11.07 14.29
CA ARG A 184 -4.12 -9.82 14.90
C ARG A 184 -3.40 -10.08 16.21
N GLU A 185 -2.49 -9.20 16.60
CA GLU A 185 -1.70 -9.33 17.83
C GLU A 185 -2.60 -9.34 19.08
N SER A 186 -3.62 -8.49 19.08
CA SER A 186 -4.63 -8.49 20.15
C SER A 186 -5.84 -9.30 19.68
N VAL A 187 -5.93 -10.53 20.15
CA VAL A 187 -7.03 -11.44 19.84
C VAL A 187 -7.78 -11.75 21.13
N HIS A 188 -9.08 -11.47 21.16
CA HIS A 188 -9.95 -11.85 22.25
C HIS A 188 -10.01 -13.39 22.40
N ALA A 189 -9.93 -13.92 23.61
CA ALA A 189 -9.81 -15.36 23.85
C ALA A 189 -10.85 -16.22 23.11
N PRO A 190 -12.14 -15.90 23.10
CA PRO A 190 -13.15 -16.65 22.35
C PRO A 190 -12.86 -16.74 20.85
N LEU A 191 -12.35 -15.66 20.24
CA LEU A 191 -11.96 -15.66 18.83
C LEU A 191 -10.77 -16.59 18.58
N ASN A 192 -9.74 -16.54 19.43
CA ASN A 192 -8.59 -17.42 19.33
C ASN A 192 -8.96 -18.91 19.44
N LEU A 193 -9.98 -19.21 20.25
CA LEU A 193 -10.53 -20.56 20.43
C LEU A 193 -11.57 -20.94 19.36
N GLY A 194 -11.88 -20.08 18.42
CA GLY A 194 -12.87 -20.30 17.37
C GLY A 194 -14.31 -20.36 17.88
N GLN A 195 -14.59 -19.74 19.02
CA GLN A 195 -15.92 -19.71 19.67
C GLN A 195 -16.79 -18.57 19.10
N CYS A 196 -17.04 -18.60 17.80
CA CYS A 196 -17.77 -17.53 17.11
C CYS A 196 -19.19 -17.33 17.67
N ALA A 197 -19.87 -18.44 17.99
CA ALA A 197 -21.23 -18.43 18.53
C ALA A 197 -21.36 -17.81 19.94
N SER A 198 -20.26 -17.58 20.64
CA SER A 198 -20.27 -16.85 21.92
C SER A 198 -20.64 -15.38 21.76
N CYS A 199 -20.47 -14.83 20.54
CA CYS A 199 -20.73 -13.42 20.25
C CYS A 199 -21.68 -13.21 19.06
N HIS A 200 -21.65 -14.12 18.11
CA HIS A 200 -22.40 -14.00 16.87
C HIS A 200 -23.65 -14.90 16.87
N LYS A 201 -24.63 -14.50 16.10
CA LYS A 201 -25.86 -15.30 15.90
C LYS A 201 -25.54 -16.66 15.27
N PRO A 202 -26.42 -17.64 15.36
CA PRO A 202 -26.25 -18.94 14.72
C PRO A 202 -25.92 -18.79 13.22
N VAL A 203 -25.10 -19.69 12.69
CA VAL A 203 -24.71 -19.68 11.27
C VAL A 203 -25.89 -19.75 10.29
N THR A 204 -27.01 -20.27 10.73
CA THR A 204 -28.28 -20.35 9.98
C THR A 204 -29.09 -19.04 9.97
N ASP A 205 -28.72 -18.05 10.81
CA ASP A 205 -29.37 -16.75 10.81
C ASP A 205 -28.97 -15.97 9.55
N PRO A 206 -29.89 -15.29 8.85
CA PRO A 206 -29.57 -14.45 7.70
C PRO A 206 -28.52 -13.40 8.01
N ASN A 207 -28.43 -12.95 9.27
CA ASN A 207 -27.41 -12.03 9.77
C ASN A 207 -26.48 -12.73 10.78
N ALA A 208 -25.90 -13.85 10.39
CA ALA A 208 -25.06 -14.68 11.26
C ALA A 208 -23.85 -13.93 11.87
N LEU A 209 -23.29 -12.91 11.19
CA LEU A 209 -22.24 -12.06 11.75
C LEU A 209 -22.78 -10.99 12.70
N GLY A 210 -24.08 -10.83 12.84
CA GLY A 210 -24.69 -9.98 13.86
C GLY A 210 -24.43 -10.52 15.26
N VAL A 211 -24.31 -9.61 16.24
CA VAL A 211 -24.10 -10.00 17.65
C VAL A 211 -25.37 -10.46 18.31
N ILE A 212 -25.26 -11.38 19.28
CA ILE A 212 -26.41 -11.95 20.05
C ILE A 212 -26.93 -11.00 21.11
N ALA A 213 -26.19 -10.01 21.52
CA ALA A 213 -26.61 -8.98 22.48
C ALA A 213 -25.91 -7.64 22.18
N LEU A 214 -26.57 -6.54 22.56
CA LEU A 214 -26.10 -5.15 22.37
C LEU A 214 -25.76 -4.51 23.72
N ASP A 215 -25.24 -3.27 23.66
CA ASP A 215 -25.08 -2.34 24.79
C ASP A 215 -24.26 -2.92 25.96
N GLY A 216 -23.15 -3.57 25.66
CA GLY A 216 -22.26 -4.15 26.66
C GLY A 216 -22.79 -5.43 27.33
N LYS A 217 -24.07 -5.80 27.18
CA LYS A 217 -24.63 -7.03 27.69
C LYS A 217 -23.86 -8.27 27.21
N LEU A 218 -23.41 -8.24 25.97
CA LEU A 218 -22.57 -9.29 25.39
C LEU A 218 -21.29 -9.52 26.22
N CYS A 219 -20.62 -8.44 26.64
CA CYS A 219 -19.39 -8.53 27.41
C CYS A 219 -19.66 -9.16 28.80
N TYR A 220 -20.79 -8.84 29.42
CA TYR A 220 -21.15 -9.33 30.75
C TYR A 220 -21.62 -10.80 30.78
N THR A 221 -21.71 -11.46 29.66
CA THR A 221 -21.90 -12.93 29.63
C THR A 221 -20.66 -13.67 30.16
N CYS A 222 -19.47 -13.03 30.10
CA CYS A 222 -18.21 -13.61 30.56
C CYS A 222 -17.46 -12.69 31.55
N HIS A 223 -17.62 -11.38 31.43
CA HIS A 223 -16.96 -10.41 32.32
C HIS A 223 -17.93 -9.93 33.39
N LYS A 224 -17.48 -9.90 34.64
CA LYS A 224 -18.25 -9.29 35.75
C LYS A 224 -18.38 -7.77 35.51
N LYS A 225 -19.53 -7.19 35.89
CA LYS A 225 -19.71 -5.74 35.96
C LYS A 225 -18.74 -5.10 36.92
#